data_4d840352eb1ce6b3cd1629405da4a010
#
_entry.id   4d840352eb1ce6b3cd1629405da4a010
#
_cell.length_a   1.000
_cell.length_b   1.000
_cell.length_c   1.000
_cell.angle_alpha   90.00
_cell.angle_beta   90.00
_cell.angle_gamma   90.00
#
_symmetry.space_group_name_H-M   'P 1'
#
loop_
_entity.id
_entity.type
_entity.pdbx_description
1 polymer ?
#
loop_
_entity_poly.entity_id
_entity_poly.type
_entity_poly.pdbx_seq_one_letter_code
_entity_poly.pdbx_strand_id
1 'polypeptide(L)'
;MKQKIIFFLVSSLVFSALIILGALRLFNNYETVIILGMSIGFLFGLLITLIMIYIHSSYLRKAGLNKTGLSVVNSIEIEATGNKEEVIALCIETIRSVKKSELGLVNKNKGLLTVNVGVNWRTWGDSIQFEVKAITDHKCNVVITSRPTLRTTLIDLGKNLDNVIKITNDLKSKAQIKVLNNNCNITET
;
A
#
# COMPACT_ATOMS: atom_id res chain seq x y z
N MET A 1 7.20 -10.06 8.03
CA MET A 1 8.05 -9.95 9.23
C MET A 1 9.16 -8.91 9.06
N LYS A 2 9.96 -8.94 7.97
CA LYS A 2 11.08 -8.01 7.73
C LYS A 2 10.73 -6.52 7.85
N GLN A 3 9.62 -6.05 7.26
CA GLN A 3 9.24 -4.63 7.30
C GLN A 3 8.96 -4.09 8.71
N LYS A 4 8.35 -4.90 9.59
CA LYS A 4 8.10 -4.51 10.99
C LYS A 4 9.41 -4.30 11.74
N ILE A 5 10.38 -5.21 11.53
CA ILE A 5 11.72 -5.13 12.15
C ILE A 5 12.47 -3.90 11.65
N ILE A 6 12.47 -3.66 10.34
CA ILE A 6 13.13 -2.48 9.75
C ILE A 6 12.51 -1.19 10.30
N PHE A 7 11.18 -1.10 10.36
CA PHE A 7 10.49 0.08 10.90
C PHE A 7 10.87 0.32 12.38
N PHE A 8 10.88 -0.75 13.19
CA PHE A 8 11.31 -0.68 14.58
C PHE A 8 12.75 -0.19 14.71
N LEU A 9 13.68 -0.77 13.96
CA LEU A 9 15.10 -0.38 14.02
C LEU A 9 15.32 1.06 13.60
N VAL A 10 14.69 1.50 12.49
CA VAL A 10 14.83 2.87 12.00
C VAL A 10 14.23 3.86 12.99
N SER A 11 13.03 3.62 13.51
CA SER A 11 12.41 4.50 14.49
C SER A 11 13.22 4.58 15.79
N SER A 12 13.67 3.45 16.33
CA SER A 12 14.51 3.41 17.53
C SER A 12 15.81 4.21 17.34
N LEU A 13 16.48 4.03 16.21
CA LEU A 13 17.75 4.68 15.91
C LEU A 13 17.59 6.21 15.76
N VAL A 14 16.55 6.65 15.04
CA VAL A 14 16.25 8.07 14.85
C VAL A 14 15.94 8.74 16.19
N PHE A 15 15.09 8.13 17.02
CA PHE A 15 14.74 8.70 18.34
C PHE A 15 15.93 8.68 19.30
N SER A 16 16.74 7.61 19.32
CA SER A 16 17.97 7.58 20.10
C SER A 16 18.90 8.74 19.72
N ALA A 17 19.11 8.95 18.43
CA ALA A 17 19.98 10.02 17.94
C ALA A 17 19.46 11.40 18.35
N LEU A 18 18.16 11.66 18.21
CA LEU A 18 17.56 12.94 18.62
C LEU A 18 17.70 13.20 20.11
N ILE A 19 17.47 12.19 20.95
CA ILE A 19 17.59 12.31 22.40
C ILE A 19 19.05 12.56 22.83
N ILE A 20 19.99 11.78 22.27
CA ILE A 20 21.42 11.93 22.55
C ILE A 20 21.88 13.34 22.15
N LEU A 21 21.60 13.79 20.92
CA LEU A 21 21.99 15.12 20.44
C LEU A 21 21.41 16.26 21.28
N GLY A 22 20.16 16.11 21.74
CA GLY A 22 19.54 17.09 22.64
C GLY A 22 20.16 17.09 24.04
N ALA A 23 20.43 15.92 24.61
CA ALA A 23 20.94 15.76 25.97
C ALA A 23 22.44 16.11 26.09
N LEU A 24 23.25 15.91 25.04
CA LEU A 24 24.67 16.28 25.04
C LEU A 24 24.92 17.79 25.28
N ARG A 25 23.92 18.64 25.04
CA ARG A 25 24.00 20.08 25.32
C ARG A 25 23.71 20.43 26.77
N LEU A 26 23.09 19.51 27.52
CA LEU A 26 22.60 19.76 28.88
C LEU A 26 23.44 19.04 29.95
N PHE A 27 24.09 17.94 29.57
CA PHE A 27 24.80 17.06 30.51
C PHE A 27 26.25 16.83 30.09
N ASN A 28 27.17 16.87 31.06
CA ASN A 28 28.61 16.67 30.80
C ASN A 28 29.04 15.20 30.82
N ASN A 29 28.19 14.28 31.27
CA ASN A 29 28.50 12.85 31.32
C ASN A 29 27.99 12.15 30.05
N TYR A 30 28.89 12.03 29.06
CA TYR A 30 28.57 11.47 27.75
C TYR A 30 28.14 9.99 27.80
N GLU A 31 28.74 9.17 28.65
CA GLU A 31 28.40 7.75 28.76
C GLU A 31 26.94 7.57 29.23
N THR A 32 26.55 8.27 30.29
CA THR A 32 25.19 8.24 30.82
C THR A 32 24.19 8.75 29.79
N VAL A 33 24.52 9.82 29.06
CA VAL A 33 23.66 10.38 28.02
C VAL A 33 23.42 9.38 26.88
N ILE A 34 24.48 8.69 26.45
CA ILE A 34 24.37 7.69 25.38
C ILE A 34 23.50 6.50 25.83
N ILE A 35 23.75 5.95 27.02
CA ILE A 35 22.99 4.80 27.55
C ILE A 35 21.50 5.17 27.70
N LEU A 36 21.19 6.31 28.32
CA LEU A 36 19.82 6.79 28.48
C LEU A 36 19.14 7.05 27.12
N GLY A 37 19.84 7.72 26.21
CA GLY A 37 19.30 8.03 24.89
C GLY A 37 18.98 6.77 24.07
N MET A 38 19.85 5.77 24.11
CA MET A 38 19.60 4.46 23.47
C MET A 38 18.43 3.73 24.12
N SER A 39 18.34 3.71 25.45
CA SER A 39 17.26 3.05 26.18
C SER A 39 15.90 3.68 25.90
N ILE A 40 15.81 5.01 25.96
CA ILE A 40 14.56 5.76 25.69
C ILE A 40 14.19 5.61 24.22
N GLY A 41 15.15 5.73 23.30
CA GLY A 41 14.88 5.57 21.86
C GLY A 41 14.43 4.16 21.50
N PHE A 42 14.96 3.12 22.14
CA PHE A 42 14.50 1.75 22.00
C PHE A 42 13.04 1.58 22.44
N LEU A 43 12.70 2.06 23.64
CA LEU A 43 11.35 1.99 24.19
C LEU A 43 10.34 2.77 23.32
N PHE A 44 10.73 3.96 22.86
CA PHE A 44 9.90 4.77 21.97
C PHE A 44 9.69 4.10 20.60
N GLY A 45 10.75 3.54 20.01
CA GLY A 45 10.68 2.80 18.77
C GLY A 45 9.75 1.57 18.87
N LEU A 46 9.80 0.86 20.02
CA LEU A 46 8.90 -0.25 20.30
C LEU A 46 7.45 0.22 20.37
N LEU A 47 7.19 1.28 21.14
CA LEU A 47 5.86 1.84 21.32
C LEU A 47 5.25 2.30 19.99
N ILE A 48 5.98 3.08 19.19
CA ILE A 48 5.50 3.58 17.89
C ILE A 48 5.23 2.43 16.92
N THR A 49 6.09 1.40 16.94
CA THR A 49 5.90 0.21 16.09
C THR A 49 4.63 -0.55 16.46
N LEU A 50 4.35 -0.74 17.75
CA LEU A 50 3.12 -1.39 18.22
C LEU A 50 1.87 -0.57 17.84
N ILE A 51 1.91 0.75 18.00
CA ILE A 51 0.83 1.65 17.58
C ILE A 51 0.57 1.52 16.08
N MET A 52 1.62 1.54 15.25
CA MET A 52 1.47 1.42 13.79
C MET A 52 0.93 0.07 13.35
N ILE A 53 1.36 -1.03 14.01
CA ILE A 53 0.80 -2.36 13.77
C ILE A 53 -0.68 -2.41 14.16
N TYR A 54 -1.04 -1.82 15.29
CA TYR A 54 -2.43 -1.76 15.75
C TYR A 54 -3.32 -0.98 14.78
N ILE A 55 -2.90 0.23 14.37
CA ILE A 55 -3.61 1.07 13.42
C ILE A 55 -3.78 0.31 12.08
N HIS A 56 -2.71 -0.26 11.55
CA HIS A 56 -2.74 -1.03 10.31
C HIS A 56 -3.74 -2.21 10.40
N SER A 57 -3.65 -3.01 11.47
CA SER A 57 -4.56 -4.14 11.71
C SER A 57 -6.02 -3.70 11.86
N SER A 58 -6.26 -2.53 12.48
CA SER A 58 -7.60 -1.96 12.61
C SER A 58 -8.19 -1.58 11.25
N TYR A 59 -7.38 -0.99 10.35
CA TYR A 59 -7.83 -0.68 9.00
C TYR A 59 -8.16 -1.93 8.19
N LEU A 60 -7.32 -2.97 8.27
CA LEU A 60 -7.57 -4.25 7.59
C LEU A 60 -8.86 -4.90 8.06
N ARG A 61 -9.09 -4.95 9.37
CA ARG A 61 -10.34 -5.50 9.94
C ARG A 61 -11.58 -4.72 9.48
N LYS A 62 -11.53 -3.38 9.47
CA LYS A 62 -12.63 -2.55 8.97
C LYS A 62 -12.92 -2.77 7.48
N ALA A 63 -11.92 -3.18 6.72
CA ALA A 63 -12.06 -3.55 5.31
C ALA A 63 -12.45 -5.02 5.09
N GLY A 64 -12.74 -5.79 6.16
CA GLY A 64 -13.09 -7.21 6.08
C GLY A 64 -11.92 -8.13 5.70
N LEU A 65 -10.68 -7.70 5.93
CA LEU A 65 -9.49 -8.41 5.47
C LEU A 65 -8.70 -9.02 6.63
N ASN A 66 -8.49 -10.31 6.56
CA ASN A 66 -7.67 -11.07 7.53
C ASN A 66 -6.20 -11.18 7.09
N LYS A 67 -5.62 -10.08 6.58
CA LYS A 67 -4.21 -10.09 6.16
C LYS A 67 -3.28 -9.77 7.33
N THR A 68 -2.30 -10.63 7.57
CA THR A 68 -1.29 -10.45 8.64
C THR A 68 -0.02 -9.73 8.16
N GLY A 69 0.12 -9.48 6.85
CA GLY A 69 1.30 -8.86 6.25
C GLY A 69 1.20 -7.34 6.15
N LEU A 70 2.33 -6.64 6.36
CA LEU A 70 2.48 -5.20 6.11
C LEU A 70 2.92 -4.93 4.65
N SER A 71 2.40 -5.69 3.67
CA SER A 71 2.76 -5.43 2.28
C SER A 71 2.22 -4.08 1.83
N VAL A 72 3.12 -3.22 1.39
CA VAL A 72 2.77 -1.91 0.80
C VAL A 72 2.47 -2.00 -0.70
N VAL A 73 2.79 -3.14 -1.33
CA VAL A 73 2.43 -3.45 -2.72
C VAL A 73 1.34 -4.51 -2.69
N ASN A 74 0.22 -4.23 -3.32
CA ASN A 74 -0.92 -5.13 -3.38
C ASN A 74 -1.36 -5.29 -4.82
N SER A 75 -1.65 -6.53 -5.22
CA SER A 75 -2.13 -6.85 -6.56
C SER A 75 -3.25 -7.88 -6.52
N ILE A 76 -4.13 -7.78 -7.49
CA ILE A 76 -5.20 -8.74 -7.76
C ILE A 76 -5.21 -9.07 -9.23
N GLU A 77 -5.50 -10.31 -9.55
CA GLU A 77 -5.66 -10.81 -10.91
C GLU A 77 -7.11 -11.26 -11.10
N ILE A 78 -7.77 -10.73 -12.11
CA ILE A 78 -9.18 -11.00 -12.41
C ILE A 78 -9.34 -11.37 -13.88
N GLU A 79 -10.30 -12.22 -14.17
CA GLU A 79 -10.84 -12.44 -15.52
C GLU A 79 -12.07 -11.53 -15.68
N ALA A 80 -12.10 -10.73 -16.73
CA ALA A 80 -13.18 -9.85 -17.10
C ALA A 80 -13.78 -10.25 -18.45
N THR A 81 -15.10 -10.25 -18.56
CA THR A 81 -15.82 -10.49 -19.83
C THR A 81 -15.82 -9.22 -20.66
N GLY A 82 -15.51 -9.35 -21.94
CA GLY A 82 -15.43 -8.27 -22.93
C GLY A 82 -14.17 -8.36 -23.77
N ASN A 83 -14.14 -7.64 -24.89
CA ASN A 83 -12.94 -7.50 -25.69
C ASN A 83 -11.93 -6.56 -25.00
N LYS A 84 -10.69 -6.56 -25.48
CA LYS A 84 -9.60 -5.79 -24.84
C LYS A 84 -9.89 -4.30 -24.73
N GLU A 85 -10.53 -3.70 -25.74
CA GLU A 85 -10.81 -2.27 -25.78
C GLU A 85 -11.91 -1.90 -24.79
N GLU A 86 -12.96 -2.71 -24.72
CA GLU A 86 -14.05 -2.56 -23.73
C GLU A 86 -13.54 -2.67 -22.31
N VAL A 87 -12.71 -3.68 -22.03
CA VAL A 87 -12.13 -3.88 -20.69
C VAL A 87 -11.18 -2.75 -20.30
N ILE A 88 -10.39 -2.22 -21.27
CA ILE A 88 -9.55 -1.03 -21.01
C ILE A 88 -10.43 0.19 -20.68
N ALA A 89 -11.50 0.42 -21.44
CA ALA A 89 -12.43 1.54 -21.18
C ALA A 89 -13.07 1.41 -19.80
N LEU A 90 -13.47 0.21 -19.42
CA LEU A 90 -14.00 -0.10 -18.09
C LEU A 90 -12.98 0.17 -16.98
N CYS A 91 -11.72 -0.26 -17.15
CA CYS A 91 -10.65 0.04 -16.20
C CYS A 91 -10.44 1.55 -16.03
N ILE A 92 -10.49 2.33 -17.11
CA ILE A 92 -10.37 3.80 -17.05
C ILE A 92 -11.53 4.41 -16.26
N GLU A 93 -12.74 3.92 -16.44
CA GLU A 93 -13.91 4.41 -15.73
C GLU A 93 -13.81 4.16 -14.22
N THR A 94 -13.32 2.98 -13.81
CA THR A 94 -13.20 2.60 -12.40
C THR A 94 -12.15 3.41 -11.62
N ILE A 95 -11.24 4.12 -12.31
CA ILE A 95 -10.25 4.99 -11.67
C ILE A 95 -10.94 6.04 -10.78
N ARG A 96 -12.12 6.51 -11.16
CA ARG A 96 -12.91 7.50 -10.39
C ARG A 96 -13.33 7.02 -9.01
N SER A 97 -13.34 5.71 -8.77
CA SER A 97 -13.62 5.13 -7.45
C SER A 97 -12.51 5.43 -6.42
N VAL A 98 -11.32 5.78 -6.89
CA VAL A 98 -10.18 6.14 -6.03
C VAL A 98 -10.08 7.67 -5.95
N LYS A 99 -10.22 8.22 -4.75
CA LYS A 99 -10.12 9.67 -4.53
C LYS A 99 -8.74 10.21 -4.88
N LYS A 100 -8.67 11.40 -5.50
CA LYS A 100 -7.45 12.07 -5.94
C LYS A 100 -6.64 11.25 -6.96
N SER A 101 -7.31 10.44 -7.76
CA SER A 101 -6.66 9.70 -8.84
C SER A 101 -6.68 10.50 -10.13
N GLU A 102 -5.57 10.43 -10.85
CA GLU A 102 -5.39 11.03 -12.16
C GLU A 102 -4.86 9.97 -13.12
N LEU A 103 -5.47 9.89 -14.31
CA LEU A 103 -5.02 8.98 -15.35
C LEU A 103 -3.65 9.45 -15.85
N GLY A 104 -2.68 8.57 -15.80
CA GLY A 104 -1.33 8.78 -16.31
C GLY A 104 -1.19 8.24 -17.72
N LEU A 105 -0.23 7.35 -17.93
CA LEU A 105 0.04 6.75 -19.24
C LEU A 105 -1.03 5.72 -19.60
N VAL A 106 -1.52 5.79 -20.84
CA VAL A 106 -2.43 4.82 -21.46
C VAL A 106 -1.78 4.27 -22.72
N ASN A 107 -1.41 2.99 -22.70
CA ASN A 107 -0.92 2.27 -23.87
C ASN A 107 -1.88 1.13 -24.22
N LYS A 108 -2.86 1.43 -25.07
CA LYS A 108 -3.90 0.47 -25.48
C LYS A 108 -3.32 -0.76 -26.18
N ASN A 109 -2.29 -0.58 -27.01
CA ASN A 109 -1.67 -1.68 -27.76
C ASN A 109 -1.06 -2.72 -26.79
N LYS A 110 -0.36 -2.26 -25.76
CA LYS A 110 0.22 -3.13 -24.73
C LYS A 110 -0.77 -3.50 -23.63
N GLY A 111 -1.95 -2.85 -23.57
CA GLY A 111 -2.92 -3.05 -22.49
C GLY A 111 -2.42 -2.52 -21.14
N LEU A 112 -1.56 -1.49 -21.14
CA LEU A 112 -0.98 -0.93 -19.93
C LEU A 112 -1.61 0.43 -19.63
N LEU A 113 -2.09 0.56 -18.38
CA LEU A 113 -2.62 1.81 -17.85
C LEU A 113 -1.88 2.13 -16.55
N THR A 114 -1.54 3.40 -16.35
CA THR A 114 -1.02 3.87 -15.07
C THR A 114 -1.90 4.98 -14.53
N VAL A 115 -2.07 5.01 -13.21
CA VAL A 115 -2.85 5.99 -12.49
C VAL A 115 -2.01 6.53 -11.35
N ASN A 116 -1.94 7.82 -11.22
CA ASN A 116 -1.31 8.49 -10.10
C ASN A 116 -2.37 8.86 -9.06
N VAL A 117 -2.12 8.54 -7.81
CA VAL A 117 -2.97 8.91 -6.68
C VAL A 117 -2.24 9.95 -5.84
N GLY A 118 -2.87 11.08 -5.62
CA GLY A 118 -2.28 12.20 -4.90
C GLY A 118 -1.98 11.90 -3.43
N VAL A 119 -1.14 12.75 -2.84
CA VAL A 119 -0.73 12.68 -1.43
C VAL A 119 -1.94 12.68 -0.50
N ASN A 120 -1.90 11.83 0.51
CA ASN A 120 -2.87 11.75 1.58
C ASN A 120 -2.15 11.48 2.91
N TRP A 121 -2.87 11.45 4.03
CA TRP A 121 -2.27 11.27 5.35
C TRP A 121 -1.65 9.87 5.59
N ARG A 122 -1.95 8.86 4.74
CA ARG A 122 -1.39 7.50 4.82
C ARG A 122 -0.17 7.31 3.94
N THR A 123 -0.10 8.03 2.81
CA THR A 123 0.97 7.86 1.81
C THR A 123 1.33 9.19 1.14
N TRP A 124 2.56 9.29 0.67
CA TRP A 124 3.07 10.38 -0.16
C TRP A 124 2.66 10.22 -1.64
N GLY A 125 1.48 9.68 -1.87
CA GLY A 125 0.97 9.32 -3.17
C GLY A 125 1.20 7.84 -3.50
N ASP A 126 0.35 7.32 -4.40
CA ASP A 126 0.42 5.93 -4.85
C ASP A 126 0.40 5.88 -6.37
N SER A 127 0.91 4.78 -6.93
CA SER A 127 0.81 4.45 -8.34
C SER A 127 -0.01 3.18 -8.48
N ILE A 128 -1.03 3.21 -9.34
CA ILE A 128 -1.84 2.05 -9.68
C ILE A 128 -1.53 1.70 -11.14
N GLN A 129 -1.28 0.44 -11.40
CA GLN A 129 -1.02 -0.09 -12.73
C GLN A 129 -2.05 -1.16 -13.06
N PHE A 130 -2.59 -1.10 -14.27
CA PHE A 130 -3.41 -2.14 -14.86
C PHE A 130 -2.65 -2.76 -16.02
N GLU A 131 -2.69 -4.08 -16.09
CA GLU A 131 -2.25 -4.85 -17.25
C GLU A 131 -3.42 -5.66 -17.79
N VAL A 132 -3.89 -5.32 -18.99
CA VAL A 132 -5.02 -5.97 -19.65
C VAL A 132 -4.49 -6.84 -20.79
N LYS A 133 -4.68 -8.16 -20.70
CA LYS A 133 -4.28 -9.14 -21.71
C LYS A 133 -5.51 -9.90 -22.21
N ALA A 134 -5.76 -9.90 -23.50
CA ALA A 134 -6.80 -10.73 -24.09
C ALA A 134 -6.46 -12.23 -23.90
N ILE A 135 -7.42 -13.01 -23.43
CA ILE A 135 -7.37 -14.47 -23.37
C ILE A 135 -8.09 -15.03 -24.60
N THR A 136 -9.28 -14.47 -24.89
CA THR A 136 -10.09 -14.76 -26.08
C THR A 136 -10.69 -13.44 -26.58
N ASP A 137 -11.46 -13.47 -27.68
CA ASP A 137 -12.14 -12.28 -28.21
C ASP A 137 -13.15 -11.67 -27.24
N HIS A 138 -13.62 -12.44 -26.25
CA HIS A 138 -14.64 -12.02 -25.28
C HIS A 138 -14.20 -12.11 -23.83
N LYS A 139 -12.90 -12.37 -23.55
CA LYS A 139 -12.35 -12.48 -22.20
C LYS A 139 -10.97 -11.91 -22.10
N CYS A 140 -10.73 -11.14 -21.04
CA CYS A 140 -9.44 -10.57 -20.73
C CYS A 140 -8.99 -10.94 -19.31
N ASN A 141 -7.67 -11.12 -19.17
CA ASN A 141 -7.02 -11.15 -17.87
C ASN A 141 -6.60 -9.71 -17.52
N VAL A 142 -6.94 -9.25 -16.32
CA VAL A 142 -6.58 -7.93 -15.81
C VAL A 142 -5.83 -8.08 -14.51
N VAL A 143 -4.59 -7.61 -14.49
CA VAL A 143 -3.78 -7.50 -13.26
C VAL A 143 -3.81 -6.06 -12.79
N ILE A 144 -4.27 -5.83 -11.57
CA ILE A 144 -4.35 -4.52 -10.94
C ILE A 144 -3.31 -4.50 -9.82
N THR A 145 -2.34 -3.61 -9.88
CA THR A 145 -1.31 -3.45 -8.87
C THR A 145 -1.31 -2.03 -8.32
N SER A 146 -1.37 -1.88 -7.01
CA SER A 146 -1.20 -0.58 -6.33
C SER A 146 0.02 -0.61 -5.42
N ARG A 147 0.84 0.45 -5.50
CA ARG A 147 2.08 0.62 -4.74
C ARG A 147 2.32 2.08 -4.39
N PRO A 148 3.05 2.37 -3.29
CA PRO A 148 3.44 3.74 -2.98
C PRO A 148 4.35 4.31 -4.07
N THR A 149 4.22 5.60 -4.35
CA THR A 149 5.13 6.34 -5.24
C THR A 149 6.54 6.38 -4.65
N LEU A 150 6.66 6.61 -3.34
CA LEU A 150 7.94 6.52 -2.64
C LEU A 150 8.29 5.06 -2.34
N ARG A 151 9.34 4.54 -2.97
CA ARG A 151 9.83 3.16 -2.77
C ARG A 151 10.30 2.86 -1.35
N THR A 152 10.68 3.90 -0.60
CA THR A 152 11.12 3.82 0.80
C THR A 152 9.96 3.72 1.80
N THR A 153 8.70 3.75 1.33
CA THR A 153 7.54 3.59 2.20
C THR A 153 7.53 2.20 2.84
N LEU A 154 7.68 2.15 4.16
CA LEU A 154 7.69 0.91 4.94
C LEU A 154 6.29 0.49 5.37
N ILE A 155 5.38 1.44 5.58
CA ILE A 155 4.00 1.23 6.02
C ILE A 155 3.11 2.22 5.28
N ASP A 156 2.00 1.73 4.69
CA ASP A 156 0.99 2.53 3.97
C ASP A 156 -0.39 2.49 4.65
N LEU A 157 -0.46 1.92 5.84
CA LEU A 157 -1.70 1.74 6.62
C LEU A 157 -2.85 1.13 5.78
N GLY A 158 -2.51 0.17 4.90
CA GLY A 158 -3.46 -0.52 4.04
C GLY A 158 -4.02 0.31 2.88
N LYS A 159 -3.41 1.46 2.56
CA LYS A 159 -3.91 2.34 1.50
C LYS A 159 -3.88 1.70 0.12
N ASN A 160 -2.77 1.03 -0.22
CA ASN A 160 -2.65 0.38 -1.52
C ASN A 160 -3.57 -0.83 -1.66
N LEU A 161 -3.85 -1.52 -0.57
CA LEU A 161 -4.86 -2.57 -0.53
C LEU A 161 -6.28 -1.99 -0.73
N ASP A 162 -6.62 -0.88 -0.04
CA ASP A 162 -7.89 -0.16 -0.19
C ASP A 162 -8.11 0.31 -1.64
N ASN A 163 -7.05 0.78 -2.32
CA ASN A 163 -7.12 1.16 -3.74
C ASN A 163 -7.53 -0.03 -4.62
N VAL A 164 -6.86 -1.18 -4.47
CA VAL A 164 -7.15 -2.39 -5.25
C VAL A 164 -8.58 -2.89 -5.00
N ILE A 165 -9.02 -2.92 -3.73
CA ILE A 165 -10.37 -3.37 -3.37
C ILE A 165 -11.44 -2.47 -3.98
N LYS A 166 -11.29 -1.14 -3.87
CA LYS A 166 -12.27 -0.20 -4.44
C LYS A 166 -12.43 -0.36 -5.93
N ILE A 167 -11.32 -0.47 -6.65
CA ILE A 167 -11.34 -0.70 -8.10
C ILE A 167 -12.00 -2.03 -8.43
N THR A 168 -11.63 -3.10 -7.72
CA THR A 168 -12.20 -4.43 -7.96
C THR A 168 -13.71 -4.45 -7.70
N ASN A 169 -14.18 -3.82 -6.63
CA ASN A 169 -15.59 -3.74 -6.32
C ASN A 169 -16.36 -2.90 -7.35
N ASP A 170 -15.77 -1.80 -7.84
CA ASP A 170 -16.38 -0.99 -8.89
C ASP A 170 -16.42 -1.75 -10.23
N LEU A 171 -15.37 -2.51 -10.56
CA LEU A 171 -15.39 -3.43 -11.71
C LEU A 171 -16.47 -4.51 -11.58
N LYS A 172 -16.62 -5.12 -10.39
CA LYS A 172 -17.69 -6.11 -10.12
C LYS A 172 -19.10 -5.56 -10.34
N SER A 173 -19.31 -4.29 -10.05
CA SER A 173 -20.62 -3.65 -10.22
C SER A 173 -20.97 -3.36 -11.68
N LYS A 174 -19.97 -3.31 -12.58
CA LYS A 174 -20.11 -2.88 -13.98
C LYS A 174 -19.94 -4.01 -14.99
N ALA A 175 -19.26 -5.08 -14.62
CA ALA A 175 -18.99 -6.21 -15.50
C ALA A 175 -18.96 -7.54 -14.74
N GLN A 176 -19.18 -8.63 -15.48
CA GLN A 176 -18.91 -9.97 -14.94
C GLN A 176 -17.41 -10.18 -14.81
N ILE A 177 -16.94 -10.28 -13.57
CA ILE A 177 -15.54 -10.57 -13.29
C ILE A 177 -15.40 -11.79 -12.38
N LYS A 178 -14.34 -12.57 -12.61
CA LYS A 178 -13.91 -13.68 -11.76
C LYS A 178 -12.53 -13.38 -11.20
N VAL A 179 -12.38 -13.44 -9.89
CA VAL A 179 -11.05 -13.31 -9.26
C VAL A 179 -10.28 -14.61 -9.48
N LEU A 180 -9.10 -14.51 -10.09
CA LEU A 180 -8.24 -15.66 -10.39
C LEU A 180 -7.17 -15.84 -9.31
N ASN A 181 -6.50 -14.76 -8.96
CA ASN A 181 -5.45 -14.77 -7.97
C ASN A 181 -5.52 -13.51 -7.11
N ASN A 182 -5.34 -13.71 -5.82
CA ASN A 182 -5.48 -12.65 -4.86
C ASN A 182 -4.27 -12.60 -3.94
N ASN A 183 -3.21 -11.92 -4.39
CA ASN A 183 -2.07 -11.64 -3.52
C ASN A 183 -2.44 -10.73 -2.34
N CYS A 184 -3.70 -10.30 -2.30
CA CYS A 184 -4.28 -9.52 -1.22
C CYS A 184 -4.99 -10.38 -0.16
N ASN A 185 -5.13 -11.72 -0.33
CA ASN A 185 -5.92 -12.62 0.53
C ASN A 185 -7.32 -12.05 0.86
N ILE A 186 -8.05 -11.61 -0.16
CA ILE A 186 -9.46 -11.26 -0.02
C ILE A 186 -10.23 -12.57 0.02
N THR A 187 -10.75 -12.96 1.18
CA THR A 187 -11.72 -14.07 1.26
C THR A 187 -12.99 -13.62 0.54
N GLU A 188 -13.44 -14.40 -0.43
CA GLU A 188 -14.76 -14.23 -1.04
C GLU A 188 -15.80 -14.43 0.06
N THR A 189 -16.53 -13.37 0.39
CA THR A 189 -17.77 -13.42 1.17
C THR A 189 -18.96 -13.35 0.24
#